data_ec79a1415dfa2e989c1fd0e54eb1ce7e
#
_entry.id   ec79a1415dfa2e989c1fd0e54eb1ce7e
#
_cell.length_a   1.000
_cell.length_b   1.000
_cell.length_c   1.000
_cell.angle_alpha   90.00
_cell.angle_beta   90.00
_cell.angle_gamma   90.00
#
_symmetry.space_group_name_H-M   'P 1'
#
loop_
_entity.id
_entity.type
_entity.pdbx_description
1 polymer ?
#
loop_
_entity_poly.entity_id
_entity_poly.type
_entity_poly.pdbx_seq_one_letter_code
_entity_poly.pdbx_strand_id
1 'polypeptide(L)'
;MTTSTTYDAPLLIGGELRPASGGGTFDVLNPATEEVIGRAADAGPEDMAAAIEAARTAFDTTTWSTDHAFRASCLRQLRDALQAHTEELRALTIAEVGAPHMFTTGPQLEGPVADLGWLADLVEAYDWVEDLGESEVMGVRSRRTTHREAIGVVGAITPWNFPNQINLAKIGPALAAGCTVVLKPAPDTPLIAAAVARIAAEETDIPAGVLNLVSSSDHGVGAQLSTDPRVDLVSFTGSTATGKKIMMAASETLKKVFLELGGKSAAVVLDDADLNAACFMTALNACTHAGQGCALTTRLLVPREKYDEAVDAAKGAMAAFAPGDPTDPGTLCGPVISAVQRERVEGYIALAVEEGGTIEIGGGRPSGEEKSRGFWVEPTLISGLDNTARVAREEIFGPVLVVIPHDGDEDAIRIANDSPYGLSGAVWGTDPRRIEKVVAGIRTGTLGVNGGVWYGADVPFGGYKQSGIGREMGRQGFEEYLETKSVASPA
;
A
#
# COMPACT_ATOMS: atom_id res chain seq x y z
N MET A 1 -32.51 -3.41 -16.25
CA MET A 1 -32.65 -2.91 -14.87
C MET A 1 -31.75 -3.80 -14.03
N THR A 2 -30.52 -3.40 -13.84
CA THR A 2 -29.62 -4.03 -12.88
C THR A 2 -30.09 -3.60 -11.49
N THR A 3 -30.54 -4.54 -10.66
CA THR A 3 -30.80 -4.30 -9.25
C THR A 3 -29.50 -3.78 -8.64
N SER A 4 -29.47 -2.48 -8.25
CA SER A 4 -28.37 -1.91 -7.50
C SER A 4 -28.26 -2.70 -6.19
N THR A 5 -27.27 -3.56 -6.09
CA THR A 5 -26.95 -4.22 -4.84
C THR A 5 -26.35 -3.16 -3.91
N THR A 6 -27.07 -2.81 -2.86
CA THR A 6 -26.56 -1.90 -1.82
C THR A 6 -25.77 -2.72 -0.82
N TYR A 7 -24.51 -2.38 -0.60
CA TYR A 7 -23.63 -3.04 0.36
C TYR A 7 -23.75 -2.37 1.74
N ASP A 8 -23.87 -3.19 2.79
CA ASP A 8 -23.79 -2.72 4.17
C ASP A 8 -22.46 -3.21 4.77
N ALA A 9 -21.71 -2.29 5.39
CA ALA A 9 -20.44 -2.60 6.05
C ALA A 9 -20.55 -2.40 7.56
N PRO A 10 -20.83 -3.46 8.33
CA PRO A 10 -20.81 -3.43 9.78
C PRO A 10 -19.38 -3.34 10.31
N LEU A 11 -19.22 -3.02 11.59
CA LEU A 11 -18.00 -3.23 12.33
C LEU A 11 -17.84 -4.73 12.66
N LEU A 12 -16.58 -5.18 12.83
CA LEU A 12 -16.28 -6.47 13.44
C LEU A 12 -15.54 -6.22 14.77
N ILE A 13 -16.18 -6.53 15.89
CA ILE A 13 -15.57 -6.31 17.21
C ILE A 13 -15.81 -7.55 18.09
N GLY A 14 -14.73 -8.14 18.58
CA GLY A 14 -14.80 -9.30 19.44
C GLY A 14 -15.44 -10.54 18.79
N GLY A 15 -15.37 -10.65 17.46
CA GLY A 15 -15.98 -11.72 16.68
C GLY A 15 -17.44 -11.47 16.26
N GLU A 16 -18.02 -10.32 16.62
CA GLU A 16 -19.40 -9.97 16.28
C GLU A 16 -19.48 -8.89 15.21
N LEU A 17 -20.25 -9.14 14.16
CA LEU A 17 -20.63 -8.14 13.17
C LEU A 17 -21.76 -7.27 13.75
N ARG A 18 -21.52 -5.95 13.87
CA ARG A 18 -22.46 -5.05 14.52
C ARG A 18 -22.46 -3.64 13.94
N PRO A 19 -23.54 -2.86 14.09
CA PRO A 19 -23.55 -1.44 13.76
C PRO A 19 -22.62 -0.66 14.71
N ALA A 20 -22.30 0.57 14.37
CA ALA A 20 -21.68 1.53 15.28
C ALA A 20 -22.56 1.77 16.50
N SER A 21 -21.96 1.94 17.69
CA SER A 21 -22.70 2.14 18.96
C SER A 21 -23.59 3.38 18.93
N GLY A 22 -23.18 4.43 18.22
CA GLY A 22 -23.98 5.64 17.97
C GLY A 22 -25.03 5.49 16.87
N GLY A 23 -25.12 4.34 16.19
CA GLY A 23 -26.04 4.11 15.06
C GLY A 23 -25.72 4.92 13.79
N GLY A 24 -24.60 5.65 13.76
CA GLY A 24 -24.16 6.43 12.60
C GLY A 24 -23.73 5.57 11.42
N THR A 25 -23.98 6.05 10.20
CA THR A 25 -23.47 5.47 8.95
C THR A 25 -23.03 6.57 8.01
N PHE A 26 -22.16 6.26 7.07
CA PHE A 26 -21.79 7.16 5.97
C PHE A 26 -21.89 6.45 4.62
N ASP A 27 -22.21 7.21 3.58
CA ASP A 27 -22.36 6.69 2.23
C ASP A 27 -20.99 6.45 1.58
N VAL A 28 -20.91 5.38 0.78
CA VAL A 28 -19.74 5.03 -0.04
C VAL A 28 -20.12 5.20 -1.50
N LEU A 29 -19.29 5.92 -2.26
CA LEU A 29 -19.55 6.29 -3.64
C LEU A 29 -18.76 5.42 -4.62
N ASN A 30 -19.36 5.18 -5.78
CA ASN A 30 -18.62 4.69 -6.94
C ASN A 30 -17.89 5.88 -7.60
N PRO A 31 -16.56 5.90 -7.69
CA PRO A 31 -15.82 7.02 -8.25
C PRO A 31 -16.02 7.23 -9.75
N ALA A 32 -16.50 6.20 -10.48
CA ALA A 32 -16.79 6.30 -11.91
C ALA A 32 -18.14 6.96 -12.20
N THR A 33 -19.13 6.83 -11.28
CA THR A 33 -20.52 7.26 -11.51
C THR A 33 -21.03 8.28 -10.48
N GLU A 34 -20.34 8.46 -9.36
CA GLU A 34 -20.75 9.24 -8.19
C GLU A 34 -22.05 8.73 -7.54
N GLU A 35 -22.42 7.48 -7.80
CA GLU A 35 -23.58 6.84 -7.18
C GLU A 35 -23.22 6.19 -5.85
N VAL A 36 -24.15 6.23 -4.91
CA VAL A 36 -24.01 5.52 -3.64
C VAL A 36 -24.15 4.02 -3.91
N ILE A 37 -23.10 3.26 -3.57
CA ILE A 37 -23.06 1.80 -3.72
C ILE A 37 -23.31 1.06 -2.41
N GLY A 38 -23.16 1.74 -1.28
CA GLY A 38 -23.34 1.14 0.03
C GLY A 38 -23.20 2.12 1.16
N ARG A 39 -23.35 1.60 2.38
CA ARG A 39 -23.17 2.34 3.62
C ARG A 39 -22.26 1.60 4.57
N ALA A 40 -21.36 2.34 5.22
CA ALA A 40 -20.52 1.81 6.27
C ALA A 40 -20.97 2.33 7.64
N ALA A 41 -20.81 1.50 8.66
CA ALA A 41 -20.97 1.91 10.04
C ALA A 41 -19.95 3.01 10.37
N ASP A 42 -20.42 4.10 10.99
CA ASP A 42 -19.59 5.25 11.38
C ASP A 42 -19.24 5.16 12.87
N ALA A 43 -18.15 4.46 13.15
CA ALA A 43 -17.70 4.19 14.50
C ALA A 43 -17.26 5.46 15.24
N GLY A 44 -17.61 5.52 16.51
CA GLY A 44 -17.09 6.52 17.44
C GLY A 44 -15.88 6.04 18.25
N PRO A 45 -15.36 6.91 19.13
CA PRO A 45 -14.25 6.58 20.02
C PRO A 45 -14.52 5.35 20.92
N GLU A 46 -15.77 5.13 21.30
CA GLU A 46 -16.16 3.99 22.15
C GLU A 46 -16.05 2.66 21.41
N ASP A 47 -16.41 2.62 20.12
CA ASP A 47 -16.26 1.43 19.27
C ASP A 47 -14.80 1.06 19.09
N MET A 48 -13.94 2.06 18.85
CA MET A 48 -12.50 1.85 18.73
C MET A 48 -11.92 1.33 20.05
N ALA A 49 -12.31 1.91 21.18
CA ALA A 49 -11.87 1.43 22.50
C ALA A 49 -12.32 -0.01 22.79
N ALA A 50 -13.53 -0.39 22.35
CA ALA A 50 -14.04 -1.75 22.48
C ALA A 50 -13.28 -2.74 21.58
N ALA A 51 -12.92 -2.34 20.35
CA ALA A 51 -12.11 -3.16 19.44
C ALA A 51 -10.69 -3.39 19.97
N ILE A 52 -10.06 -2.36 20.53
CA ILE A 52 -8.74 -2.45 21.17
C ILE A 52 -8.81 -3.39 22.40
N GLU A 53 -9.85 -3.27 23.24
CA GLU A 53 -10.05 -4.16 24.38
C GLU A 53 -10.26 -5.61 23.96
N ALA A 54 -11.07 -5.85 22.92
CA ALA A 54 -11.29 -7.19 22.39
C ALA A 54 -9.99 -7.81 21.87
N ALA A 55 -9.19 -7.03 21.13
CA ALA A 55 -7.88 -7.45 20.63
C ALA A 55 -6.91 -7.77 21.78
N ARG A 56 -6.84 -6.91 22.82
CA ARG A 56 -5.98 -7.11 23.99
C ARG A 56 -6.39 -8.36 24.77
N THR A 57 -7.68 -8.52 25.02
CA THR A 57 -8.20 -9.71 25.69
C THR A 57 -7.89 -11.00 24.92
N ALA A 58 -8.11 -11.01 23.61
CA ALA A 58 -7.80 -12.17 22.78
C ALA A 58 -6.31 -12.52 22.80
N PHE A 59 -5.42 -11.53 22.74
CA PHE A 59 -3.99 -11.76 22.82
C PHE A 59 -3.57 -12.36 24.17
N ASP A 60 -4.08 -11.81 25.27
CA ASP A 60 -3.64 -12.16 26.63
C ASP A 60 -4.26 -13.48 27.14
N THR A 61 -5.41 -13.91 26.60
CA THR A 61 -6.17 -15.02 27.19
C THR A 61 -6.32 -16.25 26.28
N THR A 62 -5.92 -16.17 25.00
CA THR A 62 -5.98 -17.30 24.06
C THR A 62 -4.59 -17.86 23.79
N THR A 63 -4.53 -19.03 23.16
CA THR A 63 -3.26 -19.63 22.69
C THR A 63 -2.85 -19.09 21.31
N TRP A 64 -3.53 -18.09 20.76
CA TRP A 64 -3.29 -17.56 19.42
C TRP A 64 -1.81 -17.22 19.19
N SER A 65 -1.17 -16.51 20.12
CA SER A 65 0.23 -16.08 19.96
C SER A 65 1.26 -17.22 19.99
N THR A 66 0.89 -18.40 20.51
CA THR A 66 1.82 -19.52 20.73
C THR A 66 1.53 -20.76 19.89
N ASP A 67 0.31 -20.90 19.33
CA ASP A 67 -0.06 -22.05 18.48
C ASP A 67 0.21 -21.74 17.00
N HIS A 68 1.43 -22.00 16.57
CA HIS A 68 1.89 -21.70 15.21
C HIS A 68 1.14 -22.53 14.15
N ALA A 69 0.88 -23.81 14.42
CA ALA A 69 0.20 -24.70 13.49
C ALA A 69 -1.26 -24.27 13.27
N PHE A 70 -1.95 -23.88 14.35
CA PHE A 70 -3.32 -23.37 14.28
C PHE A 70 -3.39 -22.08 13.45
N ARG A 71 -2.46 -21.13 13.66
CA ARG A 71 -2.39 -19.91 12.87
C ARG A 71 -2.19 -20.18 11.38
N ALA A 72 -1.26 -21.07 11.03
CA ALA A 72 -1.03 -21.45 9.63
C ALA A 72 -2.29 -22.06 9.01
N SER A 73 -3.03 -22.89 9.76
CA SER A 73 -4.32 -23.42 9.32
C SER A 73 -5.35 -22.31 9.09
N CYS A 74 -5.50 -21.38 10.03
CA CYS A 74 -6.43 -20.24 9.90
C CYS A 74 -6.09 -19.32 8.70
N LEU A 75 -4.80 -19.09 8.42
CA LEU A 75 -4.38 -18.32 7.24
C LEU A 75 -4.76 -19.01 5.92
N ARG A 76 -4.64 -20.34 5.85
CA ARG A 76 -5.09 -21.12 4.69
C ARG A 76 -6.61 -21.08 4.54
N GLN A 77 -7.35 -21.21 5.65
CA GLN A 77 -8.80 -21.06 5.65
C GLN A 77 -9.22 -19.67 5.14
N LEU A 78 -8.55 -18.61 5.62
CA LEU A 78 -8.85 -17.25 5.17
C LEU A 78 -8.56 -17.08 3.68
N ARG A 79 -7.42 -17.58 3.18
CA ARG A 79 -7.10 -17.59 1.75
C ARG A 79 -8.20 -18.31 0.95
N ASP A 80 -8.56 -19.51 1.35
CA ASP A 80 -9.50 -20.35 0.60
C ASP A 80 -10.91 -19.73 0.61
N ALA A 81 -11.35 -19.17 1.73
CA ALA A 81 -12.60 -18.45 1.84
C ALA A 81 -12.63 -17.20 0.96
N LEU A 82 -11.56 -16.35 1.00
CA LEU A 82 -11.47 -15.18 0.12
C LEU A 82 -11.43 -15.58 -1.35
N GLN A 83 -10.77 -16.67 -1.71
CA GLN A 83 -10.76 -17.20 -3.08
C GLN A 83 -12.14 -17.66 -3.53
N ALA A 84 -12.94 -18.27 -2.64
CA ALA A 84 -14.31 -18.67 -2.94
C ALA A 84 -15.22 -17.44 -3.22
N HIS A 85 -14.90 -16.29 -2.66
CA HIS A 85 -15.62 -15.03 -2.84
C HIS A 85 -14.97 -14.08 -3.89
N THR A 86 -14.04 -14.57 -4.73
CA THR A 86 -13.27 -13.73 -5.67
C THR A 86 -14.16 -12.82 -6.51
N GLU A 87 -15.26 -13.31 -7.08
CA GLU A 87 -16.11 -12.50 -7.97
C GLU A 87 -16.90 -11.43 -7.21
N GLU A 88 -17.36 -11.71 -5.98
CA GLU A 88 -17.96 -10.72 -5.09
C GLU A 88 -16.99 -9.61 -4.77
N LEU A 89 -15.78 -9.97 -4.33
CA LEU A 89 -14.72 -9.03 -3.98
C LEU A 89 -14.22 -8.24 -5.19
N ARG A 90 -14.14 -8.87 -6.38
CA ARG A 90 -13.79 -8.21 -7.64
C ARG A 90 -14.78 -7.11 -8.00
N ALA A 91 -16.08 -7.46 -8.02
CA ALA A 91 -17.15 -6.52 -8.33
C ALA A 91 -17.14 -5.33 -7.35
N LEU A 92 -16.95 -5.62 -6.07
CA LEU A 92 -16.87 -4.61 -5.02
C LEU A 92 -15.62 -3.73 -5.18
N THR A 93 -14.43 -4.31 -5.47
CA THR A 93 -13.18 -3.58 -5.69
C THR A 93 -13.32 -2.60 -6.86
N ILE A 94 -13.91 -3.04 -7.98
CA ILE A 94 -14.16 -2.18 -9.14
C ILE A 94 -15.12 -1.04 -8.77
N ALA A 95 -16.20 -1.36 -8.07
CA ALA A 95 -17.24 -0.37 -7.74
C ALA A 95 -16.79 0.65 -6.69
N GLU A 96 -16.06 0.23 -5.64
CA GLU A 96 -15.67 1.10 -4.51
C GLU A 96 -14.43 1.93 -4.82
N VAL A 97 -13.45 1.34 -5.54
CA VAL A 97 -12.15 1.97 -5.79
C VAL A 97 -12.06 2.60 -7.18
N GLY A 98 -12.91 2.17 -8.12
CA GLY A 98 -12.72 2.45 -9.53
C GLY A 98 -11.50 1.74 -10.13
N ALA A 99 -11.05 0.67 -9.49
CA ALA A 99 -9.91 -0.10 -9.95
C ALA A 99 -10.24 -0.82 -11.26
N PRO A 100 -9.44 -0.66 -12.33
CA PRO A 100 -9.65 -1.40 -13.56
C PRO A 100 -9.63 -2.91 -13.35
N HIS A 101 -10.55 -3.60 -14.03
CA HIS A 101 -10.75 -5.06 -13.92
C HIS A 101 -9.44 -5.85 -14.03
N MET A 102 -8.54 -5.46 -14.95
CA MET A 102 -7.28 -6.15 -15.18
C MET A 102 -6.38 -6.20 -13.93
N PHE A 103 -6.45 -5.22 -13.03
CA PHE A 103 -5.65 -5.21 -11.80
C PHE A 103 -6.23 -6.08 -10.70
N THR A 104 -7.50 -6.47 -10.79
CA THR A 104 -8.13 -7.38 -9.84
C THR A 104 -7.68 -8.84 -10.02
N THR A 105 -7.15 -9.19 -11.21
CA THR A 105 -6.49 -10.49 -11.44
C THR A 105 -5.04 -10.53 -10.95
N GLY A 106 -4.56 -9.44 -10.33
CA GLY A 106 -3.22 -9.27 -9.79
C GLY A 106 -3.23 -8.49 -8.47
N PRO A 107 -2.58 -7.31 -8.44
CA PRO A 107 -2.27 -6.61 -7.18
C PRO A 107 -3.49 -6.06 -6.43
N GLN A 108 -4.64 -5.88 -7.09
CA GLN A 108 -5.84 -5.37 -6.41
C GLN A 108 -6.64 -6.45 -5.67
N LEU A 109 -6.47 -7.74 -5.97
CA LEU A 109 -7.24 -8.80 -5.31
C LEU A 109 -6.56 -10.17 -5.30
N GLU A 110 -6.36 -10.83 -6.46
CA GLU A 110 -5.97 -12.25 -6.49
C GLU A 110 -4.57 -12.48 -5.92
N GLY A 111 -3.62 -11.60 -6.21
CA GLY A 111 -2.25 -11.68 -5.68
C GLY A 111 -2.23 -11.63 -4.14
N PRO A 112 -2.74 -10.57 -3.50
CA PRO A 112 -2.79 -10.46 -2.05
C PRO A 112 -3.50 -11.62 -1.33
N VAL A 113 -4.56 -12.17 -1.94
CA VAL A 113 -5.24 -13.34 -1.38
C VAL A 113 -4.33 -14.57 -1.45
N ALA A 114 -3.63 -14.79 -2.57
CA ALA A 114 -2.68 -15.89 -2.71
C ALA A 114 -1.50 -15.78 -1.73
N ASP A 115 -1.05 -14.58 -1.43
CA ASP A 115 0.08 -14.29 -0.53
C ASP A 115 -0.16 -14.80 0.91
N LEU A 116 -1.42 -14.95 1.35
CA LEU A 116 -1.76 -15.58 2.64
C LEU A 116 -1.26 -17.03 2.74
N GLY A 117 -1.24 -17.76 1.61
CA GLY A 117 -0.69 -19.11 1.54
C GLY A 117 0.81 -19.14 1.81
N TRP A 118 1.56 -18.19 1.21
CA TRP A 118 2.99 -18.05 1.46
C TRP A 118 3.30 -17.73 2.94
N LEU A 119 2.48 -16.88 3.57
CA LEU A 119 2.62 -16.58 5.00
C LEU A 119 2.37 -17.81 5.87
N ALA A 120 1.37 -18.63 5.53
CA ALA A 120 1.11 -19.88 6.25
C ALA A 120 2.30 -20.85 6.16
N ASP A 121 2.90 -20.98 4.97
CA ASP A 121 4.09 -21.82 4.76
C ASP A 121 5.31 -21.25 5.51
N LEU A 122 5.45 -19.91 5.53
CA LEU A 122 6.50 -19.25 6.31
C LEU A 122 6.37 -19.54 7.79
N VAL A 123 5.18 -19.48 8.38
CA VAL A 123 4.94 -19.76 9.81
C VAL A 123 5.37 -21.18 10.19
N GLU A 124 5.07 -22.16 9.33
CA GLU A 124 5.44 -23.56 9.57
C GLU A 124 6.95 -23.80 9.45
N ALA A 125 7.62 -23.07 8.55
CA ALA A 125 9.05 -23.22 8.29
C ALA A 125 9.93 -22.27 9.14
N TYR A 126 9.34 -21.41 9.95
CA TYR A 126 10.07 -20.35 10.65
C TYR A 126 10.79 -20.86 11.90
N ASP A 127 12.04 -20.47 12.07
CA ASP A 127 12.85 -20.77 13.25
C ASP A 127 12.46 -19.85 14.41
N TRP A 128 11.42 -20.24 15.17
CA TRP A 128 10.93 -19.47 16.31
C TRP A 128 11.90 -19.39 17.48
N VAL A 129 12.82 -20.35 17.58
CA VAL A 129 13.89 -20.42 18.59
C VAL A 129 15.21 -20.73 17.90
N GLU A 130 16.16 -19.83 18.01
CA GLU A 130 17.52 -19.99 17.50
C GLU A 130 18.47 -20.33 18.66
N ASP A 131 19.23 -21.42 18.53
CA ASP A 131 20.27 -21.82 19.49
C ASP A 131 21.59 -21.10 19.18
N LEU A 132 22.02 -20.22 20.05
CA LEU A 132 23.28 -19.48 19.95
C LEU A 132 24.46 -20.26 20.55
N GLY A 133 24.23 -21.48 21.06
CA GLY A 133 25.23 -22.30 21.70
C GLY A 133 25.68 -21.85 23.08
N GLU A 134 26.72 -22.49 23.58
CA GLU A 134 27.31 -22.19 24.90
C GLU A 134 28.35 -21.07 24.81
N SER A 135 28.41 -20.30 25.90
CA SER A 135 29.41 -19.23 26.07
C SER A 135 29.74 -19.07 27.56
N GLU A 136 30.97 -18.72 27.85
CA GLU A 136 31.41 -18.38 29.19
C GLU A 136 31.65 -16.87 29.28
N VAL A 137 30.97 -16.23 30.22
CA VAL A 137 31.13 -14.78 30.48
C VAL A 137 31.29 -14.62 32.00
N MET A 138 32.34 -13.94 32.41
CA MET A 138 32.67 -13.69 33.83
C MET A 138 32.75 -15.00 34.66
N GLY A 139 33.24 -16.11 34.07
CA GLY A 139 33.35 -17.40 34.74
C GLY A 139 32.04 -18.18 34.84
N VAL A 140 30.95 -17.69 34.25
CA VAL A 140 29.66 -18.38 34.22
C VAL A 140 29.43 -18.98 32.83
N ARG A 141 29.27 -20.29 32.75
CA ARG A 141 28.93 -20.99 31.51
C ARG A 141 27.43 -21.03 31.32
N SER A 142 26.95 -20.61 30.15
CA SER A 142 25.54 -20.56 29.83
C SER A 142 25.27 -21.00 28.39
N ARG A 143 24.18 -21.74 28.18
CA ARG A 143 23.56 -21.97 26.88
C ARG A 143 22.62 -20.81 26.61
N ARG A 144 22.65 -20.27 25.40
CA ARG A 144 21.90 -19.09 25.00
C ARG A 144 21.00 -19.37 23.80
N THR A 145 19.80 -18.84 23.84
CA THR A 145 18.83 -18.91 22.74
C THR A 145 18.23 -17.55 22.49
N THR A 146 17.79 -17.28 21.25
CA THR A 146 16.86 -16.20 20.95
C THR A 146 15.49 -16.78 20.57
N HIS A 147 14.44 -16.15 21.12
CA HIS A 147 13.06 -16.51 20.85
C HIS A 147 12.41 -15.37 20.04
N ARG A 148 11.60 -15.71 19.07
CA ARG A 148 10.77 -14.80 18.31
C ARG A 148 9.33 -14.93 18.81
N GLU A 149 8.77 -13.83 19.30
CA GLU A 149 7.45 -13.78 19.92
C GLU A 149 6.59 -12.71 19.25
N ALA A 150 5.26 -12.88 19.20
CA ALA A 150 4.34 -11.87 18.71
C ALA A 150 4.46 -10.58 19.53
N ILE A 151 4.48 -9.42 18.87
CA ILE A 151 4.62 -8.14 19.56
C ILE A 151 3.39 -7.80 20.42
N GLY A 152 2.19 -8.24 20.04
CA GLY A 152 0.97 -7.95 20.79
C GLY A 152 -0.21 -7.51 19.91
N VAL A 153 -0.83 -6.40 20.28
CA VAL A 153 -1.95 -5.80 19.56
C VAL A 153 -1.44 -4.85 18.49
N VAL A 154 -1.89 -5.04 17.26
CA VAL A 154 -1.54 -4.23 16.09
C VAL A 154 -2.70 -3.32 15.72
N GLY A 155 -2.48 -2.01 15.73
CA GLY A 155 -3.35 -1.02 15.09
C GLY A 155 -2.96 -0.87 13.63
N ALA A 156 -3.75 -1.44 12.71
CA ALA A 156 -3.53 -1.36 11.28
C ALA A 156 -4.39 -0.25 10.66
N ILE A 157 -3.75 0.74 10.02
CA ILE A 157 -4.45 1.87 9.37
C ILE A 157 -4.09 1.86 7.89
N THR A 158 -5.09 1.72 7.02
CA THR A 158 -4.89 1.49 5.59
C THR A 158 -5.50 2.58 4.71
N PRO A 159 -4.89 2.87 3.54
CA PRO A 159 -5.40 3.82 2.56
C PRO A 159 -6.42 3.16 1.62
N TRP A 160 -6.92 3.95 0.68
CA TRP A 160 -7.98 3.60 -0.23
C TRP A 160 -7.55 3.06 -1.60
N ASN A 161 -6.27 3.20 -1.99
CA ASN A 161 -5.86 2.97 -3.38
C ASN A 161 -5.73 1.50 -3.79
N PHE A 162 -5.23 0.63 -2.90
CA PHE A 162 -5.13 -0.82 -3.10
C PHE A 162 -5.68 -1.53 -1.85
N PRO A 163 -6.99 -1.43 -1.55
CA PRO A 163 -7.52 -1.82 -0.25
C PRO A 163 -7.35 -3.30 0.07
N ASN A 164 -7.61 -4.24 -0.86
CA ASN A 164 -7.37 -5.66 -0.58
C ASN A 164 -5.89 -5.92 -0.32
N GLN A 165 -5.01 -5.38 -1.16
CA GLN A 165 -3.57 -5.58 -1.02
C GLN A 165 -3.08 -5.08 0.34
N ILE A 166 -3.38 -3.82 0.69
CA ILE A 166 -2.80 -3.20 1.87
C ILE A 166 -3.47 -3.70 3.15
N ASN A 167 -4.78 -3.99 3.12
CA ASN A 167 -5.44 -4.65 4.25
C ASN A 167 -4.80 -6.01 4.53
N LEU A 168 -4.64 -6.86 3.51
CA LEU A 168 -4.09 -8.21 3.67
C LEU A 168 -2.58 -8.20 3.96
N ALA A 169 -1.82 -7.24 3.41
CA ALA A 169 -0.41 -7.05 3.72
C ALA A 169 -0.15 -6.61 5.18
N LYS A 170 -1.17 -6.10 5.89
CA LYS A 170 -1.10 -5.81 7.33
C LYS A 170 -1.73 -6.90 8.18
N ILE A 171 -2.92 -7.37 7.82
CA ILE A 171 -3.62 -8.45 8.54
C ILE A 171 -2.82 -9.75 8.46
N GLY A 172 -2.41 -10.17 7.27
CA GLY A 172 -1.76 -11.46 7.03
C GLY A 172 -0.50 -11.66 7.90
N PRO A 173 0.54 -10.82 7.79
CA PRO A 173 1.76 -11.00 8.57
C PRO A 173 1.55 -10.78 10.08
N ALA A 174 0.62 -9.89 10.50
CA ALA A 174 0.27 -9.73 11.91
C ALA A 174 -0.35 -11.01 12.49
N LEU A 175 -1.32 -11.61 11.78
CA LEU A 175 -1.92 -12.89 12.15
C LEU A 175 -0.88 -14.02 12.13
N ALA A 176 -0.04 -14.07 11.10
CA ALA A 176 1.04 -15.05 10.97
C ALA A 176 2.02 -14.99 12.16
N ALA A 177 2.39 -13.80 12.58
CA ALA A 177 3.25 -13.56 13.76
C ALA A 177 2.58 -13.97 15.09
N GLY A 178 1.25 -14.05 15.14
CA GLY A 178 0.48 -14.35 16.35
C GLY A 178 0.00 -13.10 17.07
N CYS A 179 0.01 -11.95 16.40
CA CYS A 179 -0.60 -10.71 16.88
C CYS A 179 -2.12 -10.75 16.73
N THR A 180 -2.79 -9.87 17.48
CA THR A 180 -4.19 -9.51 17.23
C THR A 180 -4.24 -8.17 16.51
N VAL A 181 -5.31 -7.93 15.74
CA VAL A 181 -5.39 -6.78 14.83
C VAL A 181 -6.66 -5.97 15.06
N VAL A 182 -6.52 -4.65 15.08
CA VAL A 182 -7.61 -3.69 14.91
C VAL A 182 -7.35 -2.96 13.58
N LEU A 183 -8.11 -3.30 12.55
CA LEU A 183 -8.04 -2.68 11.23
C LEU A 183 -8.93 -1.45 11.16
N LYS A 184 -8.36 -0.31 10.77
CA LYS A 184 -9.09 0.91 10.43
C LYS A 184 -8.84 1.28 8.96
N PRO A 185 -9.75 0.93 8.03
CA PRO A 185 -9.64 1.28 6.63
C PRO A 185 -9.87 2.78 6.38
N ALA A 186 -9.47 3.26 5.21
CA ALA A 186 -9.85 4.59 4.76
C ALA A 186 -11.37 4.71 4.63
N PRO A 187 -11.95 5.89 4.88
CA PRO A 187 -13.40 6.11 4.76
C PRO A 187 -13.89 5.99 3.31
N ASP A 188 -13.01 6.12 2.32
CA ASP A 188 -13.36 5.94 0.90
C ASP A 188 -13.54 4.46 0.50
N THR A 189 -12.98 3.50 1.29
CA THR A 189 -12.99 2.06 0.94
C THR A 189 -13.27 1.14 2.14
N PRO A 190 -14.37 1.34 2.89
CA PRO A 190 -14.71 0.52 4.04
C PRO A 190 -15.41 -0.80 3.68
N LEU A 191 -16.10 -0.86 2.51
CA LEU A 191 -16.92 -2.02 2.14
C LEU A 191 -16.07 -3.26 1.88
N ILE A 192 -14.95 -3.11 1.17
CA ILE A 192 -13.98 -4.20 0.93
C ILE A 192 -13.43 -4.73 2.26
N ALA A 193 -13.03 -3.83 3.15
CA ALA A 193 -12.51 -4.22 4.46
C ALA A 193 -13.56 -4.98 5.28
N ALA A 194 -14.83 -4.54 5.23
CA ALA A 194 -15.95 -5.22 5.89
C ALA A 194 -16.25 -6.59 5.27
N ALA A 195 -16.16 -6.72 3.94
CA ALA A 195 -16.33 -8.02 3.28
C ALA A 195 -15.24 -9.02 3.72
N VAL A 196 -13.97 -8.59 3.74
CA VAL A 196 -12.86 -9.42 4.24
C VAL A 196 -13.06 -9.81 5.70
N ALA A 197 -13.46 -8.85 6.56
CA ALA A 197 -13.70 -9.10 7.98
C ALA A 197 -14.88 -10.05 8.23
N ARG A 198 -15.98 -9.90 7.45
CA ARG A 198 -17.13 -10.82 7.50
C ARG A 198 -16.71 -12.24 7.11
N ILE A 199 -16.05 -12.42 5.99
CA ILE A 199 -15.58 -13.72 5.53
C ILE A 199 -14.66 -14.35 6.57
N ALA A 200 -13.72 -13.59 7.14
CA ALA A 200 -12.86 -14.08 8.21
C ALA A 200 -13.64 -14.56 9.44
N ALA A 201 -14.66 -13.80 9.87
CA ALA A 201 -15.45 -14.13 11.05
C ALA A 201 -16.43 -15.31 10.83
N GLU A 202 -16.99 -15.45 9.64
CA GLU A 202 -18.03 -16.44 9.34
C GLU A 202 -17.47 -17.77 8.80
N GLU A 203 -16.30 -17.77 8.15
CA GLU A 203 -15.81 -18.90 7.37
C GLU A 203 -14.42 -19.40 7.81
N THR A 204 -13.90 -18.91 8.94
CA THR A 204 -12.59 -19.35 9.46
C THR A 204 -12.65 -19.64 10.96
N ASP A 205 -11.66 -20.40 11.44
CA ASP A 205 -11.48 -20.67 12.87
C ASP A 205 -10.68 -19.57 13.60
N ILE A 206 -10.49 -18.40 12.99
CA ILE A 206 -9.81 -17.26 13.65
C ILE A 206 -10.60 -16.89 14.90
N PRO A 207 -9.99 -16.94 16.11
CA PRO A 207 -10.71 -16.69 17.34
C PRO A 207 -11.31 -15.29 17.45
N ALA A 208 -12.45 -15.17 18.14
CA ALA A 208 -13.10 -13.90 18.42
C ALA A 208 -12.12 -12.90 19.04
N GLY A 209 -12.08 -11.66 18.53
CA GLY A 209 -11.20 -10.61 18.98
C GLY A 209 -9.77 -10.63 18.37
N VAL A 210 -9.36 -11.70 17.69
CA VAL A 210 -8.05 -11.75 17.02
C VAL A 210 -8.02 -10.80 15.82
N LEU A 211 -9.11 -10.70 15.06
CA LEU A 211 -9.30 -9.69 14.03
C LEU A 211 -10.50 -8.82 14.38
N ASN A 212 -10.30 -7.50 14.35
CA ASN A 212 -11.34 -6.50 14.54
C ASN A 212 -11.28 -5.48 13.40
N LEU A 213 -12.45 -4.94 13.02
CA LEU A 213 -12.60 -3.90 12.00
C LEU A 213 -13.39 -2.71 12.56
N VAL A 214 -12.86 -1.52 12.40
CA VAL A 214 -13.51 -0.26 12.81
C VAL A 214 -13.46 0.73 11.65
N SER A 215 -14.56 0.86 10.90
CA SER A 215 -14.74 1.92 9.89
C SER A 215 -15.24 3.20 10.55
N SER A 216 -14.72 4.34 10.12
CA SER A 216 -15.18 5.65 10.60
C SER A 216 -14.83 6.74 9.59
N SER A 217 -15.74 7.69 9.41
CA SER A 217 -15.53 8.91 8.64
C SER A 217 -14.65 9.92 9.40
N ASP A 218 -14.54 9.79 10.73
CA ASP A 218 -13.66 10.61 11.58
C ASP A 218 -12.25 10.01 11.67
N HIS A 219 -11.27 10.75 11.15
CA HIS A 219 -9.86 10.38 11.29
C HIS A 219 -9.36 10.38 12.74
N GLY A 220 -10.01 11.12 13.64
CA GLY A 220 -9.70 11.16 15.07
C GLY A 220 -9.88 9.79 15.75
N VAL A 221 -10.87 9.01 15.30
CA VAL A 221 -11.08 7.63 15.78
C VAL A 221 -9.86 6.74 15.47
N GLY A 222 -9.30 6.86 14.27
CA GLY A 222 -8.07 6.13 13.91
C GLY A 222 -6.84 6.56 14.70
N ALA A 223 -6.77 7.82 15.11
CA ALA A 223 -5.65 8.35 15.90
C ALA A 223 -5.52 7.69 17.27
N GLN A 224 -6.61 7.13 17.84
CA GLN A 224 -6.59 6.39 19.10
C GLN A 224 -5.63 5.18 19.07
N LEU A 225 -5.50 4.51 17.92
CA LEU A 225 -4.55 3.40 17.76
C LEU A 225 -3.11 3.82 18.05
N SER A 226 -2.77 5.10 17.81
CA SER A 226 -1.44 5.63 18.06
C SER A 226 -1.20 6.03 19.53
N THR A 227 -2.26 6.33 20.26
CA THR A 227 -2.15 6.84 21.66
C THR A 227 -2.54 5.83 22.72
N ASP A 228 -3.38 4.83 22.39
CA ASP A 228 -3.87 3.85 23.38
C ASP A 228 -2.74 2.91 23.82
N PRO A 229 -2.45 2.81 25.14
CA PRO A 229 -1.34 1.99 25.65
C PRO A 229 -1.55 0.47 25.49
N ARG A 230 -2.76 0.01 25.15
CA ARG A 230 -3.05 -1.40 24.89
C ARG A 230 -2.63 -1.84 23.49
N VAL A 231 -2.29 -0.90 22.60
CA VAL A 231 -1.75 -1.16 21.25
C VAL A 231 -0.24 -1.16 21.34
N ASP A 232 0.41 -2.23 20.85
CA ASP A 232 1.86 -2.44 20.93
C ASP A 232 2.58 -1.98 19.65
N LEU A 233 1.90 -2.04 18.50
CA LEU A 233 2.43 -1.61 17.20
C LEU A 233 1.37 -0.88 16.39
N VAL A 234 1.76 0.22 15.72
CA VAL A 234 0.94 0.85 14.67
C VAL A 234 1.56 0.58 13.31
N SER A 235 0.83 -0.14 12.46
CA SER A 235 1.16 -0.36 11.05
C SER A 235 0.31 0.58 10.19
N PHE A 236 0.95 1.56 9.55
CA PHE A 236 0.28 2.61 8.80
C PHE A 236 0.78 2.68 7.36
N THR A 237 -0.15 2.78 6.41
CA THR A 237 0.13 3.18 5.02
C THR A 237 -0.68 4.42 4.67
N GLY A 238 -0.01 5.45 4.13
CA GLY A 238 -0.68 6.68 3.73
C GLY A 238 0.28 7.87 3.54
N SER A 239 -0.20 9.10 3.78
CA SER A 239 0.61 10.29 3.53
C SER A 239 1.76 10.45 4.53
N THR A 240 2.91 10.97 4.06
CA THR A 240 4.06 11.29 4.92
C THR A 240 3.70 12.24 6.07
N ALA A 241 2.79 13.19 5.83
CA ALA A 241 2.34 14.11 6.87
C ALA A 241 1.60 13.38 8.01
N THR A 242 0.75 12.42 7.67
CA THR A 242 0.05 11.59 8.67
C THR A 242 1.00 10.65 9.39
N GLY A 243 1.95 10.00 8.66
CA GLY A 243 2.96 9.14 9.28
C GLY A 243 3.80 9.86 10.35
N LYS A 244 4.17 11.12 10.11
CA LYS A 244 4.86 11.96 11.10
C LYS A 244 4.01 12.19 12.36
N LYS A 245 2.70 12.44 12.22
CA LYS A 245 1.77 12.61 13.35
C LYS A 245 1.64 11.32 14.16
N ILE A 246 1.56 10.18 13.48
CA ILE A 246 1.51 8.86 14.13
C ILE A 246 2.79 8.59 14.93
N MET A 247 3.97 8.84 14.36
CA MET A 247 5.24 8.71 15.10
C MET A 247 5.27 9.57 16.36
N MET A 248 4.84 10.82 16.25
CA MET A 248 4.78 11.74 17.39
C MET A 248 3.84 11.22 18.48
N ALA A 249 2.65 10.75 18.11
CA ALA A 249 1.67 10.23 19.06
C ALA A 249 2.13 8.91 19.69
N ALA A 250 2.70 8.00 18.92
CA ALA A 250 3.19 6.70 19.37
C ALA A 250 4.37 6.82 20.36
N SER A 251 5.12 7.92 20.34
CA SER A 251 6.25 8.14 21.26
C SER A 251 5.85 8.21 22.73
N GLU A 252 4.60 8.57 23.04
CA GLU A 252 4.07 8.63 24.41
C GLU A 252 4.14 7.27 25.13
N THR A 253 4.03 6.17 24.40
CA THR A 253 4.08 4.81 24.96
C THR A 253 5.26 3.99 24.43
N LEU A 254 6.14 4.60 23.62
CA LEU A 254 7.26 3.92 22.94
C LEU A 254 6.84 2.71 22.11
N LYS A 255 5.58 2.67 21.64
CA LYS A 255 5.11 1.58 20.80
C LYS A 255 5.84 1.57 19.46
N LYS A 256 6.02 0.38 18.90
CA LYS A 256 6.63 0.21 17.58
C LYS A 256 5.76 0.87 16.50
N VAL A 257 6.40 1.48 15.52
CA VAL A 257 5.73 2.11 14.39
C VAL A 257 6.33 1.58 13.09
N PHE A 258 5.49 1.05 12.23
CA PHE A 258 5.81 0.65 10.89
C PHE A 258 5.06 1.55 9.90
N LEU A 259 5.78 2.20 8.98
CA LEU A 259 5.24 3.24 8.10
C LEU A 259 5.57 2.95 6.64
N GLU A 260 4.54 2.84 5.81
CA GLU A 260 4.62 2.89 4.35
C GLU A 260 3.99 4.20 3.86
N LEU A 261 4.81 5.08 3.28
CA LEU A 261 4.42 6.46 2.99
C LEU A 261 4.57 6.77 1.49
N GLY A 262 4.50 8.05 1.15
CA GLY A 262 4.50 8.51 -0.22
C GLY A 262 5.81 8.29 -0.99
N GLY A 263 5.72 8.44 -2.30
CA GLY A 263 6.84 8.33 -3.22
C GLY A 263 6.79 9.34 -4.36
N LYS A 264 7.95 9.58 -4.97
CA LYS A 264 8.10 10.30 -6.25
C LYS A 264 9.19 9.59 -7.05
N SER A 265 8.93 8.34 -7.36
CA SER A 265 9.90 7.41 -7.93
C SER A 265 10.37 7.83 -9.31
N ALA A 266 11.64 7.58 -9.60
CA ALA A 266 12.27 7.92 -10.87
C ALA A 266 12.49 6.67 -11.73
N ALA A 267 12.15 6.74 -13.01
CA ALA A 267 12.66 5.86 -14.05
C ALA A 267 13.89 6.52 -14.69
N VAL A 268 15.05 5.93 -14.50
CA VAL A 268 16.33 6.40 -15.05
C VAL A 268 16.61 5.66 -16.35
N VAL A 269 16.73 6.39 -17.45
CA VAL A 269 17.04 5.87 -18.77
C VAL A 269 18.46 6.24 -19.13
N LEU A 270 19.32 5.22 -19.34
CA LEU A 270 20.70 5.43 -19.80
C LEU A 270 20.73 5.68 -21.30
N ASP A 271 21.82 6.24 -21.82
CA ASP A 271 21.95 6.60 -23.22
C ASP A 271 22.00 5.37 -24.17
N ASP A 272 22.34 4.19 -23.64
CA ASP A 272 22.36 2.91 -24.35
C ASP A 272 21.03 2.10 -24.22
N ALA A 273 20.03 2.62 -23.52
CA ALA A 273 18.75 1.95 -23.32
C ALA A 273 17.86 1.96 -24.58
N ASP A 274 16.94 0.98 -24.65
CA ASP A 274 15.78 1.09 -25.52
C ASP A 274 14.83 2.18 -24.99
N LEU A 275 14.95 3.37 -25.58
CA LEU A 275 14.21 4.56 -25.16
C LEU A 275 12.69 4.36 -25.28
N ASN A 276 12.23 3.71 -26.37
CA ASN A 276 10.80 3.52 -26.61
C ASN A 276 10.20 2.57 -25.57
N ALA A 277 10.88 1.47 -25.27
CA ALA A 277 10.44 0.53 -24.24
C ALA A 277 10.42 1.20 -22.85
N ALA A 278 11.45 1.97 -22.51
CA ALA A 278 11.54 2.70 -21.24
C ALA A 278 10.42 3.74 -21.09
N CYS A 279 10.17 4.55 -22.14
CA CYS A 279 9.11 5.55 -22.15
C CYS A 279 7.72 4.90 -22.06
N PHE A 280 7.47 3.83 -22.83
CA PHE A 280 6.21 3.10 -22.79
C PHE A 280 5.91 2.52 -21.42
N MET A 281 6.86 1.81 -20.81
CA MET A 281 6.68 1.20 -19.50
C MET A 281 6.55 2.23 -18.37
N THR A 282 7.22 3.37 -18.49
CA THR A 282 7.08 4.46 -17.51
C THR A 282 5.72 5.15 -17.66
N ALA A 283 5.24 5.38 -18.87
CA ALA A 283 3.91 5.92 -19.14
C ALA A 283 2.80 4.96 -18.65
N LEU A 284 2.94 3.66 -18.96
CA LEU A 284 2.06 2.59 -18.46
C LEU A 284 1.99 2.64 -16.93
N ASN A 285 3.15 2.70 -16.26
CA ASN A 285 3.26 2.74 -14.81
C ASN A 285 2.58 4.00 -14.23
N ALA A 286 2.86 5.19 -14.80
CA ALA A 286 2.25 6.45 -14.37
C ALA A 286 0.73 6.52 -14.59
N CYS A 287 0.17 5.78 -15.55
CA CYS A 287 -1.25 5.72 -15.84
C CYS A 287 -1.98 4.56 -15.14
N THR A 288 -1.24 3.59 -14.60
CA THR A 288 -1.79 2.44 -13.86
C THR A 288 -2.68 2.95 -12.73
N HIS A 289 -3.94 2.45 -12.71
CA HIS A 289 -4.92 2.82 -11.69
C HIS A 289 -5.04 4.35 -11.51
N ALA A 290 -5.07 5.11 -12.61
CA ALA A 290 -5.07 6.57 -12.62
C ALA A 290 -3.92 7.22 -11.82
N GLY A 291 -2.75 6.59 -11.77
CA GLY A 291 -1.57 7.10 -11.05
C GLY A 291 -1.67 7.04 -9.53
N GLN A 292 -2.60 6.27 -8.98
CA GLN A 292 -2.88 6.19 -7.54
C GLN A 292 -2.08 5.09 -6.83
N GLY A 293 -0.78 5.02 -7.12
CA GLY A 293 0.14 4.08 -6.49
C GLY A 293 1.38 4.77 -5.92
N CYS A 294 1.74 4.43 -4.69
CA CYS A 294 2.87 5.03 -3.98
C CYS A 294 4.23 4.74 -4.65
N ALA A 295 4.38 3.55 -5.28
CA ALA A 295 5.62 3.08 -5.89
C ALA A 295 5.76 3.44 -7.38
N LEU A 296 4.74 4.06 -7.99
CA LEU A 296 4.73 4.36 -9.41
C LEU A 296 5.83 5.34 -9.81
N THR A 297 6.51 5.07 -10.93
CA THR A 297 7.52 5.96 -11.47
C THR A 297 6.85 7.13 -12.20
N THR A 298 6.88 8.30 -11.57
CA THR A 298 6.22 9.53 -12.06
C THR A 298 7.21 10.62 -12.44
N ARG A 299 8.53 10.33 -12.38
CA ARG A 299 9.61 11.10 -13.00
C ARG A 299 10.33 10.23 -14.01
N LEU A 300 10.41 10.67 -15.26
CA LEU A 300 11.18 10.03 -16.33
C LEU A 300 12.46 10.81 -16.54
N LEU A 301 13.60 10.26 -16.11
CA LEU A 301 14.91 10.88 -16.25
C LEU A 301 15.59 10.34 -17.51
N VAL A 302 15.88 11.21 -18.50
CA VAL A 302 16.39 10.83 -19.82
C VAL A 302 17.65 11.59 -20.19
N PRO A 303 18.54 11.02 -21.00
CA PRO A 303 19.69 11.74 -21.52
C PRO A 303 19.28 13.03 -22.24
N ARG A 304 19.97 14.14 -21.97
CA ARG A 304 19.62 15.45 -22.55
C ARG A 304 19.55 15.43 -24.05
N GLU A 305 20.45 14.72 -24.72
CA GLU A 305 20.48 14.59 -26.17
C GLU A 305 19.31 13.79 -26.76
N LYS A 306 18.60 13.03 -25.93
CA LYS A 306 17.40 12.24 -26.31
C LYS A 306 16.11 12.82 -25.75
N TYR A 307 16.17 14.03 -25.18
CA TYR A 307 15.04 14.60 -24.43
C TYR A 307 13.77 14.76 -25.26
N ASP A 308 13.88 15.38 -26.45
CA ASP A 308 12.73 15.62 -27.34
C ASP A 308 12.16 14.29 -27.85
N GLU A 309 13.02 13.33 -28.20
CA GLU A 309 12.62 11.98 -28.61
C GLU A 309 11.88 11.25 -27.48
N ALA A 310 12.34 11.39 -26.25
CA ALA A 310 11.70 10.80 -25.08
C ALA A 310 10.34 11.43 -24.76
N VAL A 311 10.21 12.76 -24.90
CA VAL A 311 8.93 13.47 -24.76
C VAL A 311 7.93 12.96 -25.78
N ASP A 312 8.31 12.85 -27.06
CA ASP A 312 7.43 12.36 -28.13
C ASP A 312 7.03 10.89 -27.90
N ALA A 313 7.98 10.04 -27.50
CA ALA A 313 7.72 8.63 -27.19
C ALA A 313 6.78 8.46 -25.99
N ALA A 314 7.02 9.19 -24.89
CA ALA A 314 6.16 9.15 -23.71
C ALA A 314 4.76 9.71 -24.01
N LYS A 315 4.65 10.78 -24.78
CA LYS A 315 3.38 11.37 -25.24
C LYS A 315 2.58 10.36 -26.05
N GLY A 316 3.22 9.68 -27.01
CA GLY A 316 2.60 8.64 -27.82
C GLY A 316 2.11 7.46 -26.98
N ALA A 317 2.89 7.05 -25.98
CA ALA A 317 2.51 5.98 -25.06
C ALA A 317 1.33 6.38 -24.16
N MET A 318 1.36 7.57 -23.54
CA MET A 318 0.28 8.04 -22.66
C MET A 318 -1.06 8.24 -23.41
N ALA A 319 -1.01 8.60 -24.67
CA ALA A 319 -2.21 8.72 -25.51
C ALA A 319 -3.00 7.41 -25.65
N ALA A 320 -2.33 6.27 -25.49
CA ALA A 320 -2.97 4.94 -25.53
C ALA A 320 -3.74 4.59 -24.23
N PHE A 321 -3.56 5.35 -23.14
CA PHE A 321 -4.11 5.06 -21.82
C PHE A 321 -5.23 6.01 -21.43
N ALA A 322 -6.12 6.33 -22.36
CA ALA A 322 -7.29 7.18 -22.08
C ALA A 322 -8.13 6.61 -20.92
N PRO A 323 -8.72 7.48 -20.06
CA PRO A 323 -9.57 7.03 -18.97
C PRO A 323 -10.79 6.25 -19.50
N GLY A 324 -11.03 5.07 -18.93
CA GLY A 324 -12.07 4.14 -19.36
C GLY A 324 -12.92 3.61 -18.22
N ASP A 325 -14.02 2.94 -18.58
CA ASP A 325 -14.86 2.22 -17.63
C ASP A 325 -14.01 1.15 -16.91
N PRO A 326 -13.92 1.17 -15.58
CA PRO A 326 -13.10 0.19 -14.84
C PRO A 326 -13.62 -1.25 -14.95
N THR A 327 -14.86 -1.47 -15.40
CA THR A 327 -15.41 -2.80 -15.64
C THR A 327 -14.93 -3.40 -16.97
N ASP A 328 -14.43 -2.58 -17.90
CA ASP A 328 -13.89 -3.05 -19.18
C ASP A 328 -12.50 -3.68 -18.96
N PRO A 329 -12.30 -4.96 -19.35
CA PRO A 329 -11.00 -5.62 -19.23
C PRO A 329 -9.85 -4.94 -19.95
N GLY A 330 -10.12 -4.09 -20.94
CA GLY A 330 -9.12 -3.32 -21.68
C GLY A 330 -8.72 -2.01 -21.00
N THR A 331 -9.42 -1.57 -19.97
CA THR A 331 -9.12 -0.32 -19.27
C THR A 331 -7.91 -0.48 -18.37
N LEU A 332 -6.94 0.46 -18.49
CA LEU A 332 -5.79 0.60 -17.59
C LEU A 332 -5.96 1.77 -16.63
N CYS A 333 -6.49 2.89 -17.12
CA CYS A 333 -6.67 4.12 -16.37
C CYS A 333 -8.16 4.29 -16.03
N GLY A 334 -8.51 4.10 -14.75
CA GLY A 334 -9.86 4.33 -14.23
C GLY A 334 -10.05 5.78 -13.76
N PRO A 335 -11.08 6.07 -12.95
CA PRO A 335 -11.24 7.35 -12.25
C PRO A 335 -10.23 7.45 -11.09
N VAL A 336 -10.01 8.67 -10.59
CA VAL A 336 -9.45 8.86 -9.24
C VAL A 336 -10.55 8.69 -8.19
N ILE A 337 -10.17 8.41 -6.95
CA ILE A 337 -11.09 7.95 -5.90
C ILE A 337 -12.19 8.96 -5.53
N SER A 338 -11.91 10.27 -5.60
CA SER A 338 -12.82 11.29 -5.07
C SER A 338 -12.65 12.64 -5.77
N ALA A 339 -13.63 13.54 -5.55
CA ALA A 339 -13.54 14.92 -5.99
C ALA A 339 -12.32 15.65 -5.41
N VAL A 340 -12.00 15.41 -4.14
CA VAL A 340 -10.84 16.00 -3.47
C VAL A 340 -9.54 15.57 -4.14
N GLN A 341 -9.43 14.29 -4.50
CA GLN A 341 -8.26 13.79 -5.20
C GLN A 341 -8.15 14.35 -6.62
N ARG A 342 -9.28 14.47 -7.34
CA ARG A 342 -9.32 15.10 -8.66
C ARG A 342 -8.84 16.56 -8.60
N GLU A 343 -9.37 17.34 -7.68
CA GLU A 343 -8.98 18.74 -7.47
C GLU A 343 -7.48 18.87 -7.13
N ARG A 344 -6.96 17.95 -6.32
CA ARG A 344 -5.52 17.87 -6.02
C ARG A 344 -4.70 17.69 -7.29
N VAL A 345 -5.05 16.73 -8.14
CA VAL A 345 -4.32 16.45 -9.39
C VAL A 345 -4.40 17.63 -10.34
N GLU A 346 -5.61 18.20 -10.54
CA GLU A 346 -5.83 19.39 -11.37
C GLU A 346 -5.00 20.59 -10.87
N GLY A 347 -4.93 20.77 -9.54
CA GLY A 347 -4.10 21.80 -8.92
C GLY A 347 -2.60 21.65 -9.22
N TYR A 348 -2.06 20.43 -9.23
CA TYR A 348 -0.66 20.18 -9.63
C TYR A 348 -0.44 20.39 -11.13
N ILE A 349 -1.39 20.06 -11.97
CA ILE A 349 -1.32 20.34 -13.42
C ILE A 349 -1.27 21.85 -13.67
N ALA A 350 -2.12 22.62 -13.00
CA ALA A 350 -2.09 24.07 -13.07
C ALA A 350 -0.76 24.65 -12.56
N LEU A 351 -0.26 24.14 -11.43
CA LEU A 351 1.03 24.52 -10.86
C LEU A 351 2.19 24.25 -11.83
N ALA A 352 2.15 23.16 -12.61
CA ALA A 352 3.18 22.88 -13.61
C ALA A 352 3.32 24.00 -14.64
N VAL A 353 2.19 24.54 -15.09
CA VAL A 353 2.18 25.67 -16.04
C VAL A 353 2.69 26.95 -15.36
N GLU A 354 2.31 27.21 -14.11
CA GLU A 354 2.83 28.35 -13.33
C GLU A 354 4.35 28.27 -13.11
N GLU A 355 4.88 27.06 -12.95
CA GLU A 355 6.33 26.81 -12.84
C GLU A 355 7.07 26.83 -14.18
N GLY A 356 6.39 27.10 -15.30
CA GLY A 356 6.96 27.23 -16.64
C GLY A 356 7.00 25.92 -17.43
N GLY A 357 6.35 24.87 -16.96
CA GLY A 357 6.23 23.59 -17.66
C GLY A 357 5.27 23.64 -18.84
N THR A 358 5.47 22.74 -19.76
CA THR A 358 4.61 22.51 -20.93
C THR A 358 3.77 21.26 -20.72
N ILE A 359 2.45 21.36 -20.94
CA ILE A 359 1.56 20.20 -20.99
C ILE A 359 1.60 19.64 -22.39
N GLU A 360 2.22 18.46 -22.56
CA GLU A 360 2.40 17.82 -23.85
C GLU A 360 1.15 17.04 -24.31
N ILE A 361 0.42 16.45 -23.35
CA ILE A 361 -0.84 15.74 -23.53
C ILE A 361 -1.65 15.78 -22.23
N GLY A 362 -2.96 15.68 -22.32
CA GLY A 362 -3.88 15.71 -21.18
C GLY A 362 -4.08 17.11 -20.63
N GLY A 363 -4.01 17.23 -19.32
CA GLY A 363 -4.08 18.51 -18.62
C GLY A 363 -5.48 18.88 -18.14
N GLY A 364 -6.48 18.02 -18.33
CA GLY A 364 -7.86 18.33 -18.01
C GLY A 364 -8.71 17.13 -17.65
N ARG A 365 -10.00 17.33 -17.78
CA ARG A 365 -11.00 16.27 -17.68
C ARG A 365 -11.33 15.72 -19.07
N PRO A 366 -11.50 14.41 -19.21
CA PRO A 366 -11.88 13.84 -20.49
C PRO A 366 -13.27 14.34 -20.90
N SER A 367 -13.44 14.55 -22.21
CA SER A 367 -14.72 14.94 -22.80
C SER A 367 -15.59 13.70 -23.06
N GLY A 368 -16.90 13.91 -23.19
CA GLY A 368 -17.88 12.85 -23.50
C GLY A 368 -18.99 12.79 -22.45
N GLU A 369 -20.19 12.40 -22.86
CA GLU A 369 -21.36 12.33 -21.98
C GLU A 369 -21.15 11.30 -20.88
N GLU A 370 -20.50 10.16 -21.19
CA GLU A 370 -20.16 9.07 -20.29
C GLU A 370 -19.15 9.48 -19.21
N LYS A 371 -18.41 10.58 -19.40
CA LYS A 371 -17.45 11.17 -18.45
C LYS A 371 -17.96 12.43 -17.75
N SER A 372 -19.22 12.78 -17.97
CA SER A 372 -19.85 13.96 -17.34
C SER A 372 -20.04 13.81 -15.83
N ARG A 373 -20.12 12.56 -15.36
CA ARG A 373 -20.10 12.16 -13.94
C ARG A 373 -18.85 11.35 -13.65
N GLY A 374 -18.48 11.24 -12.39
CA GLY A 374 -17.27 10.55 -11.95
C GLY A 374 -16.05 11.46 -11.81
N PHE A 375 -15.02 10.94 -11.17
CA PHE A 375 -13.81 11.69 -10.82
C PHE A 375 -12.69 11.45 -11.82
N TRP A 376 -12.90 11.84 -13.07
CA TRP A 376 -11.98 11.56 -14.18
C TRP A 376 -10.90 12.64 -14.31
N VAL A 377 -9.67 12.19 -14.63
CA VAL A 377 -8.52 13.04 -14.99
C VAL A 377 -7.82 12.41 -16.19
N GLU A 378 -7.44 13.21 -17.17
CA GLU A 378 -6.66 12.75 -18.32
C GLU A 378 -5.21 12.43 -17.91
N PRO A 379 -4.61 11.34 -18.40
CA PRO A 379 -3.17 11.13 -18.33
C PRO A 379 -2.42 12.34 -18.86
N THR A 380 -1.53 12.89 -18.04
CA THR A 380 -0.90 14.19 -18.30
C THR A 380 0.62 14.06 -18.31
N LEU A 381 1.25 14.44 -19.43
CA LEU A 381 2.69 14.52 -19.57
C LEU A 381 3.15 15.98 -19.46
N ILE A 382 4.14 16.21 -18.64
CA ILE A 382 4.73 17.53 -18.38
C ILE A 382 6.20 17.51 -18.81
N SER A 383 6.59 18.49 -19.61
CA SER A 383 7.97 18.74 -20.06
C SER A 383 8.46 20.13 -19.67
N GLY A 384 9.71 20.46 -19.95
CA GLY A 384 10.29 21.79 -19.79
C GLY A 384 10.64 22.18 -18.35
N LEU A 385 10.49 21.28 -17.40
CA LEU A 385 10.84 21.49 -15.98
C LEU A 385 12.10 20.70 -15.59
N ASP A 386 12.76 21.18 -14.55
CA ASP A 386 13.81 20.44 -13.88
C ASP A 386 13.33 19.85 -12.54
N ASN A 387 14.25 19.17 -11.83
CA ASN A 387 13.90 18.51 -10.56
C ASN A 387 13.64 19.48 -9.39
N THR A 388 13.81 20.80 -9.56
CA THR A 388 13.51 21.80 -8.52
C THR A 388 12.04 22.17 -8.47
N ALA A 389 11.30 21.96 -9.55
CA ALA A 389 9.86 22.20 -9.63
C ALA A 389 9.10 21.35 -8.61
N ARG A 390 8.07 21.91 -7.97
CA ARG A 390 7.24 21.20 -6.98
C ARG A 390 6.55 19.99 -7.58
N VAL A 391 6.08 20.12 -8.83
CA VAL A 391 5.44 18.98 -9.54
C VAL A 391 6.40 17.81 -9.79
N ALA A 392 7.71 18.06 -9.82
CA ALA A 392 8.74 17.03 -9.94
C ALA A 392 9.17 16.45 -8.58
N ARG A 393 8.89 17.14 -7.47
CA ARG A 393 9.34 16.77 -6.12
C ARG A 393 8.23 16.23 -5.22
N GLU A 394 7.01 16.73 -5.39
CA GLU A 394 5.87 16.39 -4.54
C GLU A 394 5.07 15.23 -5.13
N GLU A 395 4.52 14.39 -4.28
CA GLU A 395 3.64 13.29 -4.67
C GLU A 395 2.27 13.83 -5.10
N ILE A 396 1.92 13.64 -6.37
CA ILE A 396 0.64 14.10 -6.95
C ILE A 396 -0.47 13.09 -6.65
N PHE A 397 -0.17 11.81 -6.82
CA PHE A 397 -1.08 10.67 -6.67
C PHE A 397 -2.20 10.71 -7.73
N GLY A 398 -1.80 10.91 -8.97
CA GLY A 398 -2.64 11.00 -10.16
C GLY A 398 -1.85 10.63 -11.42
N PRO A 399 -2.49 10.54 -12.59
CA PRO A 399 -1.86 10.05 -13.82
C PRO A 399 -1.00 11.15 -14.49
N VAL A 400 0.02 11.61 -13.77
CA VAL A 400 0.90 12.72 -14.17
C VAL A 400 2.35 12.27 -14.19
N LEU A 401 2.99 12.40 -15.34
CA LEU A 401 4.39 12.08 -15.59
C LEU A 401 5.19 13.34 -15.93
N VAL A 402 6.36 13.53 -15.30
CA VAL A 402 7.28 14.63 -15.58
C VAL A 402 8.54 14.09 -16.24
N VAL A 403 8.94 14.64 -17.39
CA VAL A 403 10.18 14.30 -18.09
C VAL A 403 11.27 15.29 -17.70
N ILE A 404 12.41 14.79 -17.26
CA ILE A 404 13.53 15.58 -16.76
C ILE A 404 14.82 15.13 -17.47
N PRO A 405 15.60 16.05 -18.07
CA PRO A 405 16.87 15.70 -18.68
C PRO A 405 17.98 15.51 -17.64
N HIS A 406 18.94 14.62 -17.93
CA HIS A 406 20.16 14.44 -17.18
C HIS A 406 21.40 14.43 -18.07
N ASP A 407 22.57 14.74 -17.49
CA ASP A 407 23.85 14.85 -18.17
C ASP A 407 24.78 13.66 -17.82
N GLY A 408 24.28 12.43 -18.02
CA GLY A 408 25.00 11.19 -17.77
C GLY A 408 24.63 10.51 -16.45
N ASP A 409 25.25 9.33 -16.20
CA ASP A 409 24.88 8.40 -15.12
C ASP A 409 24.95 9.03 -13.72
N GLU A 410 26.01 9.78 -13.43
CA GLU A 410 26.20 10.43 -12.12
C GLU A 410 25.15 11.51 -11.85
N ASP A 411 24.80 12.27 -12.89
CA ASP A 411 23.76 13.29 -12.79
C ASP A 411 22.38 12.65 -12.65
N ALA A 412 22.09 11.56 -13.37
CA ALA A 412 20.86 10.79 -13.21
C ALA A 412 20.70 10.26 -11.79
N ILE A 413 21.75 9.68 -11.20
CA ILE A 413 21.77 9.23 -9.80
C ILE A 413 21.52 10.41 -8.85
N ARG A 414 22.17 11.55 -9.08
CA ARG A 414 21.98 12.76 -8.28
C ARG A 414 20.54 13.24 -8.32
N ILE A 415 19.94 13.34 -9.50
CA ILE A 415 18.54 13.78 -9.69
C ILE A 415 17.58 12.77 -9.08
N ALA A 416 17.78 11.47 -9.30
CA ALA A 416 16.94 10.43 -8.71
C ALA A 416 16.90 10.51 -7.18
N ASN A 417 18.07 10.79 -6.57
CA ASN A 417 18.25 10.91 -5.13
C ASN A 417 17.83 12.28 -4.55
N ASP A 418 17.77 13.33 -5.36
CA ASP A 418 17.31 14.66 -4.93
C ASP A 418 15.77 14.70 -4.81
N SER A 419 15.29 13.97 -3.82
CA SER A 419 13.90 13.85 -3.43
C SER A 419 13.83 13.55 -1.93
N PRO A 420 12.81 14.03 -1.19
CA PRO A 420 12.59 13.61 0.19
C PRO A 420 12.18 12.13 0.29
N TYR A 421 11.76 11.54 -0.82
CA TYR A 421 11.28 10.16 -0.93
C TYR A 421 12.38 9.18 -1.36
N GLY A 422 12.08 7.89 -1.23
CA GLY A 422 12.94 6.80 -1.65
C GLY A 422 12.19 5.46 -1.60
N LEU A 423 10.98 5.38 -2.22
CA LEU A 423 10.17 4.18 -2.17
C LEU A 423 10.56 3.18 -3.26
N SER A 424 10.47 3.59 -4.51
CA SER A 424 10.73 2.75 -5.67
C SER A 424 11.50 3.48 -6.77
N GLY A 425 11.84 2.77 -7.84
CA GLY A 425 12.48 3.31 -9.03
C GLY A 425 12.61 2.26 -10.14
N ALA A 426 13.12 2.71 -11.29
CA ALA A 426 13.49 1.84 -12.40
C ALA A 426 14.79 2.33 -13.04
N VAL A 427 15.57 1.40 -13.61
CA VAL A 427 16.77 1.69 -14.41
C VAL A 427 16.67 0.95 -15.73
N TRP A 428 16.91 1.66 -16.82
CA TRP A 428 16.91 1.16 -18.17
C TRP A 428 18.27 1.35 -18.83
N GLY A 429 18.85 0.29 -19.37
CA GLY A 429 20.15 0.30 -20.01
C GLY A 429 20.51 -1.05 -20.61
N THR A 430 21.65 -1.14 -21.31
CA THR A 430 22.14 -2.39 -21.88
C THR A 430 23.46 -2.85 -21.26
N ASP A 431 24.34 -1.94 -20.83
CA ASP A 431 25.60 -2.31 -20.16
C ASP A 431 25.35 -2.73 -18.70
N PRO A 432 25.52 -4.02 -18.33
CA PRO A 432 25.26 -4.52 -16.96
C PRO A 432 26.08 -3.81 -15.89
N ARG A 433 27.31 -3.40 -16.20
CA ARG A 433 28.20 -2.72 -15.21
C ARG A 433 27.71 -1.32 -14.90
N ARG A 434 27.25 -0.60 -15.93
CA ARG A 434 26.64 0.71 -15.75
C ARG A 434 25.34 0.62 -14.98
N ILE A 435 24.47 -0.35 -15.32
CA ILE A 435 23.21 -0.62 -14.63
C ILE A 435 23.50 -0.89 -13.15
N GLU A 436 24.43 -1.80 -12.83
CA GLU A 436 24.80 -2.15 -11.46
C GLU A 436 25.27 -0.90 -10.67
N LYS A 437 26.11 -0.06 -11.29
CA LYS A 437 26.58 1.20 -10.68
C LYS A 437 25.43 2.15 -10.38
N VAL A 438 24.50 2.33 -11.33
CA VAL A 438 23.35 3.23 -11.16
C VAL A 438 22.38 2.68 -10.09
N VAL A 439 22.09 1.38 -10.13
CA VAL A 439 21.30 0.70 -9.11
C VAL A 439 21.88 0.88 -7.72
N ALA A 440 23.19 0.66 -7.56
CA ALA A 440 23.88 0.84 -6.27
C ALA A 440 23.89 2.30 -5.80
N GLY A 441 23.84 3.26 -6.73
CA GLY A 441 23.84 4.69 -6.44
C GLY A 441 22.47 5.25 -6.04
N ILE A 442 21.37 4.62 -6.42
CA ILE A 442 19.99 5.10 -6.13
C ILE A 442 19.54 4.64 -4.74
N ARG A 443 19.10 5.58 -3.90
CA ARG A 443 18.65 5.33 -2.52
C ARG A 443 17.15 5.14 -2.46
N THR A 444 16.70 3.92 -2.75
CA THR A 444 15.29 3.52 -2.76
C THR A 444 15.12 2.09 -2.23
N GLY A 445 13.93 1.76 -1.75
CA GLY A 445 13.66 0.45 -1.17
C GLY A 445 13.45 -0.66 -2.18
N THR A 446 12.90 -0.32 -3.36
CA THR A 446 12.71 -1.26 -4.47
C THR A 446 13.18 -0.63 -5.78
N LEU A 447 13.65 -1.46 -6.71
CA LEU A 447 14.13 -0.97 -8.00
C LEU A 447 13.98 -2.06 -9.07
N GLY A 448 13.30 -1.73 -10.17
CA GLY A 448 13.19 -2.58 -11.35
C GLY A 448 14.29 -2.28 -12.37
N VAL A 449 14.81 -3.30 -13.05
CA VAL A 449 15.78 -3.15 -14.15
C VAL A 449 15.13 -3.64 -15.43
N ASN A 450 15.13 -2.80 -16.47
CA ASN A 450 14.60 -3.14 -17.80
C ASN A 450 13.20 -3.79 -17.77
N GLY A 451 12.29 -3.24 -16.93
CA GLY A 451 10.94 -3.77 -16.78
C GLY A 451 10.82 -4.96 -15.83
N GLY A 452 11.89 -5.33 -15.12
CA GLY A 452 11.83 -6.38 -14.09
C GLY A 452 10.84 -6.04 -12.99
N VAL A 453 10.00 -7.02 -12.62
CA VAL A 453 8.98 -6.90 -11.58
C VAL A 453 9.57 -7.40 -10.26
N TRP A 454 9.62 -6.52 -9.27
CA TRP A 454 10.10 -6.82 -7.91
C TRP A 454 8.96 -7.20 -6.94
N TYR A 455 7.70 -7.08 -7.34
CA TYR A 455 6.54 -7.36 -6.50
C TYR A 455 6.31 -8.88 -6.34
N GLY A 456 6.13 -9.34 -5.08
CA GLY A 456 5.85 -10.74 -4.75
C GLY A 456 5.77 -10.95 -3.23
N ALA A 457 5.09 -12.01 -2.79
CA ALA A 457 4.90 -12.34 -1.36
C ALA A 457 6.22 -12.44 -0.58
N ASP A 458 7.28 -12.87 -1.24
CA ASP A 458 8.62 -13.11 -0.70
C ASP A 458 9.57 -11.92 -0.78
N VAL A 459 9.15 -10.83 -1.45
CA VAL A 459 9.99 -9.65 -1.68
C VAL A 459 9.65 -8.56 -0.67
N PRO A 460 10.61 -8.09 0.14
CA PRO A 460 10.36 -7.01 1.08
C PRO A 460 10.10 -5.69 0.34
N PHE A 461 9.00 -5.04 0.68
CA PHE A 461 8.61 -3.74 0.17
C PHE A 461 8.73 -2.67 1.26
N GLY A 462 9.21 -1.48 0.90
CA GLY A 462 9.26 -0.35 1.84
C GLY A 462 10.28 0.70 1.43
N GLY A 463 10.12 1.89 2.00
CA GLY A 463 10.86 3.08 1.57
C GLY A 463 12.13 3.38 2.36
N TYR A 464 12.98 4.19 1.72
CA TYR A 464 14.07 4.95 2.34
C TYR A 464 13.57 6.36 2.66
N LYS A 465 14.32 7.11 3.45
CA LYS A 465 14.07 8.54 3.74
C LYS A 465 12.64 8.76 4.30
N GLN A 466 11.88 9.71 3.71
CA GLN A 466 10.52 10.02 4.16
C GLN A 466 9.43 9.14 3.51
N SER A 467 9.82 8.10 2.77
CA SER A 467 8.89 7.09 2.25
C SER A 467 8.54 6.01 3.26
N GLY A 468 9.21 5.96 4.41
CA GLY A 468 8.74 5.08 5.48
C GLY A 468 9.83 4.51 6.37
N ILE A 469 9.40 3.63 7.28
CA ILE A 469 10.22 2.91 8.27
C ILE A 469 9.71 1.48 8.32
N GLY A 470 10.63 0.50 8.30
CA GLY A 470 10.30 -0.92 8.26
C GLY A 470 10.15 -1.46 6.85
N ARG A 471 9.65 -2.68 6.74
CA ARG A 471 9.34 -3.35 5.47
C ARG A 471 8.00 -4.05 5.56
N GLU A 472 7.24 -4.00 4.48
CA GLU A 472 6.05 -4.81 4.24
C GLU A 472 6.43 -5.99 3.37
N MET A 473 5.67 -7.08 3.41
CA MET A 473 5.92 -8.29 2.62
C MET A 473 7.29 -8.95 2.89
N GLY A 474 7.51 -10.11 2.32
CA GLY A 474 8.70 -10.90 2.56
C GLY A 474 8.86 -11.32 4.02
N ARG A 475 9.95 -12.05 4.29
CA ARG A 475 10.30 -12.42 5.66
C ARG A 475 10.55 -11.20 6.55
N GLN A 476 11.15 -10.16 5.99
CA GLN A 476 11.44 -8.92 6.71
C GLN A 476 10.14 -8.22 7.17
N GLY A 477 9.10 -8.18 6.30
CA GLY A 477 7.82 -7.61 6.65
C GLY A 477 7.08 -8.40 7.74
N PHE A 478 7.18 -9.73 7.69
CA PHE A 478 6.67 -10.59 8.75
C PHE A 478 7.40 -10.34 10.08
N GLU A 479 8.71 -10.21 10.07
CA GLU A 479 9.54 -9.97 11.26
C GLU A 479 9.30 -8.61 11.94
N GLU A 480 8.68 -7.63 11.25
CA GLU A 480 8.24 -6.36 11.86
C GLU A 480 7.20 -6.57 12.98
N TYR A 481 6.43 -7.65 12.93
CA TYR A 481 5.40 -7.99 13.91
C TYR A 481 5.91 -8.88 15.05
N LEU A 482 7.23 -9.11 15.13
CA LEU A 482 7.87 -9.93 16.14
C LEU A 482 8.74 -9.12 17.09
N GLU A 483 8.84 -9.62 18.32
CA GLU A 483 9.86 -9.24 19.31
C GLU A 483 10.91 -10.33 19.45
N THR A 484 12.11 -9.92 19.82
CA THR A 484 13.23 -10.83 20.07
C THR A 484 13.55 -10.87 21.56
N LYS A 485 13.43 -12.05 22.17
CA LYS A 485 13.79 -12.31 23.55
C LYS A 485 15.05 -13.17 23.62
N SER A 486 16.07 -12.71 24.33
CA SER A 486 17.26 -13.52 24.61
C SER A 486 17.10 -14.26 25.93
N VAL A 487 17.36 -15.58 25.91
CA VAL A 487 17.28 -16.46 27.07
C VAL A 487 18.63 -17.11 27.32
N ALA A 488 19.09 -17.12 28.56
CA ALA A 488 20.29 -17.82 29.01
C ALA A 488 19.95 -18.78 30.15
N SER A 489 20.39 -20.00 30.06
CA SER A 489 20.29 -21.02 31.10
C SER A 489 21.69 -21.54 31.50
N PRO A 490 21.90 -22.03 32.72
CA PRO A 490 23.15 -22.70 33.05
C PRO A 490 23.46 -23.83 32.06
N ALA A 491 24.71 -23.93 31.61
CA ALA A 491 25.18 -24.99 30.71
C ALA A 491 25.54 -26.28 31.48
#